data_27bbc76e1a3a7916910027d2bd3caf18
#
_entry.id   27bbc76e1a3a7916910027d2bd3caf18
#
_cell.length_a   1.000
_cell.length_b   1.000
_cell.length_c   1.000
_cell.angle_alpha   90.00
_cell.angle_beta   90.00
_cell.angle_gamma   90.00
#
_symmetry.space_group_name_H-M   'P 1'
#
loop_
_entity.id
_entity.type
_entity.pdbx_description
1 polymer ?
#
loop_
_entity_poly.entity_id
_entity_poly.type
_entity_poly.pdbx_seq_one_letter_code
_entity_poly.pdbx_strand_id
1 'polypeptide(L)' 'MFTPRGYFTQEGYIGFLPDGTRLNFPTYDEYIEYVEEAAA' A
#
# COMPACT_ATOMS: atom_id res chain seq x y z
N MET A 1 0.93 -14.87 4.58
CA MET A 1 0.49 -14.11 3.40
C MET A 1 0.04 -12.71 3.82
N PHE A 2 0.53 -11.69 3.14
CA PHE A 2 0.20 -10.30 3.49
C PHE A 2 -1.18 -9.92 2.96
N THR A 3 -1.98 -9.29 3.82
CA THR A 3 -3.28 -8.78 3.42
C THR A 3 -3.19 -7.27 3.27
N PRO A 4 -3.47 -6.73 2.07
CA PRO A 4 -3.40 -5.28 1.86
C PRO A 4 -4.34 -4.53 2.80
N ARG A 5 -3.84 -3.48 3.44
CA ARG A 5 -4.60 -2.70 4.40
C ARG A 5 -4.26 -1.23 4.23
N GLY A 6 -5.23 -0.39 4.47
CA GLY A 6 -5.01 1.04 4.37
C GLY A 6 -6.32 1.79 4.25
N TYR A 7 -6.23 3.04 3.80
CA TYR A 7 -7.42 3.87 3.68
C TYR A 7 -7.18 4.95 2.62
N PHE A 8 -8.28 5.42 2.03
CA PHE A 8 -8.23 6.47 1.03
C PHE A 8 -8.15 7.84 1.69
N THR A 9 -7.41 8.76 1.05
CA THR A 9 -7.27 10.12 1.50
C THR A 9 -7.53 11.07 0.33
N GLN A 10 -7.55 12.36 0.62
CA GLN A 10 -7.74 13.35 -0.44
C GLN A 10 -6.56 13.36 -1.41
N GLU A 11 -5.39 12.95 -0.96
CA GLU A 11 -4.19 12.97 -1.79
C GLU A 11 -3.92 11.63 -2.46
N GLY A 12 -4.67 10.60 -2.10
CA GLY A 12 -4.44 9.30 -2.67
C GLY A 12 -4.81 8.19 -1.71
N TYR A 13 -3.93 7.22 -1.57
CA TYR A 13 -4.17 6.06 -0.73
C TYR A 13 -2.99 5.86 0.22
N ILE A 14 -3.28 5.74 1.51
CA ILE A 14 -2.26 5.39 2.51
C ILE A 14 -2.32 3.88 2.70
N GLY A 15 -1.24 3.18 2.35
CA GLY A 15 -1.20 1.74 2.45
C GLY A 15 -0.19 1.27 3.47
N PHE A 16 -0.56 0.24 4.23
CA PHE A 16 0.35 -0.38 5.20
C PHE A 16 1.18 -1.44 4.51
N LEU A 17 2.45 -1.52 4.91
CA LEU A 17 3.41 -2.43 4.32
C LEU A 17 3.63 -3.64 5.23
N PRO A 18 4.13 -4.76 4.67
CA PRO A 18 4.34 -5.97 5.48
C PRO A 18 5.31 -5.78 6.64
N ASP A 19 6.20 -4.80 6.54
CA ASP A 19 7.19 -4.56 7.59
C ASP A 19 6.67 -3.68 8.73
N GLY A 20 5.41 -3.24 8.64
CA GLY A 20 4.80 -2.43 9.68
C GLY A 20 4.79 -0.95 9.41
N THR A 21 5.39 -0.50 8.32
CA THR A 21 5.38 0.92 7.97
C THR A 21 4.20 1.22 7.06
N ARG A 22 4.03 2.51 6.76
CA ARG A 22 2.99 2.93 5.83
C ARG A 22 3.54 3.96 4.87
N LEU A 23 3.00 3.97 3.66
CA LEU A 23 3.41 4.90 2.64
C LEU A 23 2.19 5.52 1.98
N ASN A 24 2.38 6.73 1.45
CA ASN A 24 1.36 7.43 0.71
C ASN A 24 1.54 7.12 -0.78
N PHE A 25 0.47 6.63 -1.42
CA PHE A 25 0.48 6.29 -2.84
C PHE A 25 -0.53 7.15 -3.58
N PRO A 26 -0.22 7.51 -4.83
CA PRO A 26 -1.18 8.31 -5.61
C PRO A 26 -2.47 7.57 -5.90
N THR A 27 -2.44 6.24 -6.02
CA THR A 27 -3.63 5.44 -6.27
C THR A 27 -3.51 4.12 -5.55
N TYR A 28 -4.66 3.43 -5.40
CA TYR A 28 -4.67 2.11 -4.79
C TYR A 28 -3.87 1.11 -5.64
N ASP A 29 -3.96 1.24 -6.96
CA ASP A 29 -3.23 0.34 -7.85
C ASP A 29 -1.73 0.44 -7.62
N GLU A 30 -1.21 1.65 -7.42
CA GLU A 30 0.20 1.83 -7.13
C GLU A 30 0.59 1.11 -5.84
N TYR A 31 -0.26 1.19 -4.83
CA TYR A 31 0.01 0.50 -3.57
C TYR A 31 0.07 -1.01 -3.78
N ILE A 32 -0.89 -1.56 -4.51
CA ILE A 32 -0.94 -3.01 -4.75
C ILE A 32 0.29 -3.47 -5.51
N GLU A 33 0.70 -2.73 -6.53
CA GLU A 33 1.91 -3.08 -7.28
C GLU A 33 3.14 -3.07 -6.38
N TYR A 34 3.21 -2.10 -5.50
CA TYR A 34 4.35 -2.00 -4.60
C TYR A 34 4.46 -3.20 -3.68
N VAL A 35 3.34 -3.58 -3.05
CA VAL A 35 3.39 -4.69 -2.10
C VAL A 35 3.60 -6.02 -2.80
N GLU A 36 3.08 -6.18 -4.01
CA GLU A 36 3.32 -7.40 -4.77
C GLU A 36 4.78 -7.55 -5.13
N GLU A 37 5.44 -6.47 -5.53
CA GLU A 37 6.86 -6.53 -5.82
C GLU A 37 7.66 -6.80 -4.56
N ALA A 38 7.28 -6.20 -3.44
CA ALA A 38 8.00 -6.39 -2.20
C ALA A 38 7.86 -7.83 -1.70
N ALA A 39 6.74 -8.48 -2.02
CA ALA A 39 6.50 -9.85 -1.57
C ALA A 39 7.06 -10.89 -2.53
N ALA A 40 7.47 -10.50 -3.72
CA ALA A 40 7.94 -11.42 -4.73
C ALA A 40 9.32 -12.01 -4.42
#